data_e06b47ac1469f17ef0aef475a075d321
#
_entry.id   e06b47ac1469f17ef0aef475a075d321
#
_cell.length_a   1.000
_cell.length_b   1.000
_cell.length_c   1.000
_cell.angle_alpha   90.00
_cell.angle_beta   90.00
_cell.angle_gamma   90.00
#
_symmetry.space_group_name_H-M   'P 1'
#
loop_
_entity.id
_entity.type
_entity.pdbx_description
1 polymer ?
#
loop_
_entity_poly.entity_id
_entity_poly.type
_entity_poly.pdbx_seq_one_letter_code
_entity_poly.pdbx_strand_id
1 'polypeptide(L)'
;MSGIEWIVEAQGCAAESLCDPATLGRLFKQIIDDLQLRPVGETQWHQFPKTGGITGLCLLAESHLACHTFPEFGSLCLNLFCCVPRSGWDFDTGLKKIFAAQSVAVRTLVRQYVQDSEIPGIEAPGLEDLSAASYKG
;
A
#
# COMPACT_ATOMS: atom_id res chain seq x y z
N MET A 1 15.05 8.65 -12.10
CA MET A 1 14.50 8.51 -10.74
C MET A 1 13.37 7.51 -10.77
N SER A 2 13.25 6.74 -9.74
CA SER A 2 12.24 5.69 -9.65
C SER A 2 11.69 5.61 -8.23
N GLY A 3 10.47 5.12 -8.13
CA GLY A 3 9.87 4.70 -6.88
C GLY A 3 9.87 3.19 -6.76
N ILE A 4 9.40 2.70 -5.65
CA ILE A 4 9.24 1.28 -5.39
C ILE A 4 7.82 1.02 -4.87
N GLU A 5 7.23 -0.07 -5.35
CA GLU A 5 5.87 -0.46 -4.96
C GLU A 5 5.85 -1.93 -4.57
N TRP A 6 5.24 -2.22 -3.43
CA TRP A 6 4.97 -3.59 -2.99
C TRP A 6 3.49 -3.86 -3.15
N ILE A 7 3.18 -4.96 -3.84
CA ILE A 7 1.82 -5.46 -4.02
C ILE A 7 1.76 -6.80 -3.31
N VAL A 8 0.90 -6.89 -2.30
CA VAL A 8 0.90 -7.99 -1.35
C VAL A 8 -0.49 -8.60 -1.25
N GLU A 9 -0.58 -9.92 -1.34
CA GLU A 9 -1.78 -10.68 -1.04
C GLU A 9 -1.48 -11.68 0.07
N ALA A 10 -2.33 -11.68 1.10
CA ALA A 10 -2.30 -12.69 2.16
C ALA A 10 -3.56 -13.55 2.07
N GLN A 11 -3.41 -14.85 2.24
CA GLN A 11 -4.51 -15.82 2.16
C GLN A 11 -4.50 -16.76 3.36
N GLY A 12 -5.67 -17.34 3.63
CA GLY A 12 -5.85 -18.18 4.81
C GLY A 12 -5.76 -17.41 6.12
N CYS A 13 -6.15 -16.14 6.09
CA CYS A 13 -6.18 -15.29 7.28
C CYS A 13 -7.36 -15.63 8.18
N ALA A 14 -7.21 -15.39 9.49
CA ALA A 14 -8.32 -15.50 10.43
C ALA A 14 -9.38 -14.43 10.13
N ALA A 15 -10.59 -14.84 9.79
CA ALA A 15 -11.67 -13.95 9.39
C ALA A 15 -11.95 -12.85 10.41
N GLU A 16 -11.89 -13.17 11.70
CA GLU A 16 -12.14 -12.20 12.78
C GLU A 16 -11.13 -11.05 12.75
N SER A 17 -9.86 -11.34 12.48
CA SER A 17 -8.82 -10.31 12.40
C SER A 17 -9.04 -9.37 11.22
N LEU A 18 -9.62 -9.86 10.13
CA LEU A 18 -9.91 -9.09 8.94
C LEU A 18 -11.10 -8.14 9.09
N CYS A 19 -11.93 -8.35 10.11
CA CYS A 19 -13.08 -7.52 10.44
C CYS A 19 -12.83 -6.55 11.59
N ASP A 20 -11.66 -6.60 12.20
CA ASP A 20 -11.36 -5.82 13.39
C ASP A 20 -10.62 -4.54 13.04
N PRO A 21 -11.27 -3.36 13.14
CA PRO A 21 -10.62 -2.09 12.84
C PRO A 21 -9.33 -1.84 13.64
N ALA A 22 -9.29 -2.28 14.90
CA ALA A 22 -8.10 -2.10 15.73
C ALA A 22 -6.90 -2.91 15.20
N THR A 23 -7.14 -4.10 14.67
CA THR A 23 -6.10 -4.94 14.07
C THR A 23 -5.53 -4.29 12.82
N LEU A 24 -6.39 -3.74 11.95
CA LEU A 24 -5.94 -3.02 10.76
C LEU A 24 -5.17 -1.74 11.12
N GLY A 25 -5.61 -1.02 12.15
CA GLY A 25 -4.90 0.14 12.68
C GLY A 25 -3.51 -0.22 13.18
N ARG A 26 -3.37 -1.33 13.89
CA ARG A 26 -2.05 -1.83 14.35
C ARG A 26 -1.15 -2.20 13.17
N LEU A 27 -1.68 -2.83 12.13
CA LEU A 27 -0.93 -3.15 10.93
C LEU A 27 -0.32 -1.89 10.31
N PHE A 28 -1.13 -0.88 10.07
CA PHE A 28 -0.68 0.38 9.48
C PHE A 28 0.35 1.07 10.37
N LYS A 29 0.09 1.13 11.68
CA LYS A 29 1.01 1.72 12.62
C LYS A 29 2.36 1.01 12.61
N GLN A 30 2.37 -0.31 12.59
CA GLN A 30 3.60 -1.09 12.58
C GLN A 30 4.41 -0.85 11.30
N ILE A 31 3.79 -0.86 10.13
CA ILE A 31 4.47 -0.58 8.86
C ILE A 31 5.05 0.83 8.86
N ILE A 32 4.25 1.80 9.27
CA ILE A 32 4.64 3.21 9.32
C ILE A 32 5.83 3.42 10.27
N ASP A 33 5.76 2.84 11.47
CA ASP A 33 6.82 2.98 12.47
C ASP A 33 8.10 2.28 12.03
N ASP A 34 7.99 1.03 11.55
CA ASP A 34 9.16 0.22 11.16
C ASP A 34 9.90 0.83 9.95
N LEU A 35 9.18 1.38 9.01
CA LEU A 35 9.75 2.00 7.82
C LEU A 35 9.98 3.51 7.97
N GLN A 36 9.63 4.08 9.12
CA GLN A 36 9.74 5.52 9.38
C GLN A 36 9.01 6.35 8.33
N LEU A 37 7.79 5.92 7.98
CA LEU A 37 6.94 6.64 7.04
C LEU A 37 6.27 7.84 7.73
N ARG A 38 5.86 8.82 6.95
CA ARG A 38 5.29 10.07 7.45
C ARG A 38 3.86 10.25 6.94
N PRO A 39 2.85 9.87 7.73
CA PRO A 39 1.46 10.08 7.35
C PRO A 39 1.13 11.56 7.16
N VAL A 40 0.30 11.85 6.16
CA VAL A 40 -0.26 13.17 5.91
C VAL A 40 -1.74 13.11 6.25
N GLY A 41 -2.11 13.69 7.39
CA GLY A 41 -3.46 13.58 7.92
C GLY A 41 -3.76 12.21 8.51
N GLU A 42 -5.05 11.94 8.72
CA GLU A 42 -5.51 10.68 9.28
C GLU A 42 -5.77 9.63 8.19
N THR A 43 -5.57 8.36 8.54
CA THR A 43 -5.97 7.25 7.67
C THR A 43 -7.49 7.24 7.53
N GLN A 44 -7.98 7.06 6.31
CA GLN A 44 -9.41 6.89 6.05
C GLN A 44 -9.74 5.41 6.06
N TRP A 45 -10.82 5.06 6.78
CA TRP A 45 -11.29 3.68 6.94
C TRP A 45 -12.74 3.56 6.52
N HIS A 46 -13.07 2.47 5.86
CA HIS A 46 -14.45 2.10 5.57
C HIS A 46 -14.66 0.62 5.88
N GLN A 47 -15.67 0.31 6.69
CA GLN A 47 -16.04 -1.07 6.97
C GLN A 47 -17.35 -1.41 6.25
N PHE A 48 -17.32 -2.46 5.45
CA PHE A 48 -18.48 -2.91 4.70
C PHE A 48 -19.48 -3.59 5.63
N PRO A 49 -20.77 -3.17 5.60
CA PRO A 49 -21.73 -3.65 6.60
C PRO A 49 -22.12 -5.13 6.45
N LYS A 50 -22.07 -5.69 5.24
CA LYS A 50 -22.48 -7.09 5.01
C LYS A 50 -21.39 -8.09 5.33
N THR A 51 -20.17 -7.84 4.91
CA THR A 51 -19.05 -8.77 5.05
C THR A 51 -18.18 -8.46 6.26
N GLY A 52 -18.21 -7.23 6.75
CA GLY A 52 -17.29 -6.74 7.77
C GLY A 52 -15.90 -6.41 7.23
N GLY A 53 -15.68 -6.57 5.92
CA GLY A 53 -14.41 -6.23 5.28
C GLY A 53 -14.07 -4.75 5.46
N ILE A 54 -12.78 -4.44 5.48
CA ILE A 54 -12.29 -3.09 5.75
C ILE A 54 -11.39 -2.63 4.63
N THR A 55 -11.63 -1.39 4.16
CA THR A 55 -10.72 -0.66 3.30
C THR A 55 -10.05 0.43 4.10
N GLY A 56 -8.73 0.55 3.98
CA GLY A 56 -7.95 1.63 4.59
C GLY A 56 -7.05 2.31 3.57
N LEU A 57 -7.00 3.64 3.63
CA LEU A 57 -6.14 4.47 2.78
C LEU A 57 -5.39 5.47 3.65
N CYS A 58 -4.06 5.44 3.56
CA CYS A 58 -3.19 6.36 4.26
C CYS A 58 -2.34 7.13 3.25
N LEU A 59 -2.55 8.43 3.17
CA LEU A 59 -1.67 9.31 2.42
C LEU A 59 -0.37 9.46 3.19
N LEU A 60 0.76 9.26 2.51
CA LEU A 60 2.09 9.40 3.09
C LEU A 60 2.85 10.52 2.36
N ALA A 61 3.75 11.17 3.06
CA ALA A 61 4.69 12.08 2.40
C ALA A 61 5.51 11.35 1.33
N GLU A 62 5.69 10.03 1.48
CA GLU A 62 6.39 9.16 0.55
C GLU A 62 5.51 8.62 -0.57
N SER A 63 4.22 8.59 -0.48
CA SER A 63 3.14 8.33 -1.43
C SER A 63 1.89 7.74 -0.77
N HIS A 64 1.75 6.40 -0.61
CA HIS A 64 0.54 5.85 0.01
C HIS A 64 0.70 4.43 0.55
N LEU A 65 -0.15 4.10 1.52
CA LEU A 65 -0.37 2.76 2.03
C LEU A 65 -1.88 2.47 1.96
N ALA A 66 -2.25 1.37 1.33
CA ALA A 66 -3.64 0.98 1.15
C ALA A 66 -3.84 -0.49 1.50
N CYS A 67 -5.03 -0.83 1.99
CA CYS A 67 -5.36 -2.20 2.37
C CYS A 67 -6.85 -2.47 2.16
N HIS A 68 -7.17 -3.68 1.72
CA HIS A 68 -8.54 -4.17 1.56
C HIS A 68 -8.62 -5.57 2.15
N THR A 69 -9.59 -5.81 3.04
CA THR A 69 -9.78 -7.14 3.61
C THR A 69 -11.07 -7.78 3.09
N PHE A 70 -11.02 -9.10 2.91
CA PHE A 70 -12.11 -9.91 2.41
C PHE A 70 -12.33 -11.09 3.36
N PRO A 71 -13.05 -10.87 4.50
CA PRO A 71 -13.23 -11.91 5.52
C PRO A 71 -13.91 -13.17 4.97
N GLU A 72 -14.83 -13.01 4.02
CA GLU A 72 -15.53 -14.10 3.35
C GLU A 72 -14.61 -15.05 2.57
N PHE A 73 -13.44 -14.58 2.19
CA PHE A 73 -12.42 -15.36 1.48
C PHE A 73 -11.16 -15.59 2.31
N GLY A 74 -11.13 -15.06 3.55
CA GLY A 74 -9.93 -15.14 4.38
C GLY A 74 -8.71 -14.44 3.78
N SER A 75 -8.92 -13.38 2.99
CA SER A 75 -7.82 -12.74 2.25
C SER A 75 -7.71 -11.24 2.52
N LEU A 76 -6.51 -10.74 2.25
CA LEU A 76 -6.15 -9.33 2.40
C LEU A 76 -5.27 -8.93 1.23
N CYS A 77 -5.57 -7.77 0.66
CA CYS A 77 -4.74 -7.13 -0.35
C CYS A 77 -4.15 -5.86 0.23
N LEU A 78 -2.84 -5.68 0.06
CA LEU A 78 -2.13 -4.52 0.58
C LEU A 78 -1.22 -3.94 -0.50
N ASN A 79 -1.13 -2.63 -0.54
CA ASN A 79 -0.26 -1.91 -1.45
C ASN A 79 0.48 -0.82 -0.70
N LEU A 80 1.80 -0.79 -0.87
CA LEU A 80 2.65 0.28 -0.37
C LEU A 80 3.46 0.83 -1.54
N PHE A 81 3.30 2.10 -1.81
CA PHE A 81 4.08 2.80 -2.83
C PHE A 81 4.91 3.90 -2.17
N CYS A 82 6.22 3.90 -2.45
CA CYS A 82 7.15 4.93 -2.01
C CYS A 82 7.83 5.56 -3.23
N CYS A 83 7.75 6.88 -3.33
CA CYS A 83 8.33 7.60 -4.46
C CYS A 83 9.86 7.64 -4.45
N VAL A 84 10.48 7.25 -3.33
CA VAL A 84 11.93 7.12 -3.19
C VAL A 84 12.24 5.68 -2.80
N PRO A 85 13.26 5.05 -3.43
CA PRO A 85 13.63 3.67 -3.09
C PRO A 85 13.96 3.53 -1.60
N ARG A 86 13.47 2.46 -0.99
CA ARG A 86 13.78 2.10 0.39
C ARG A 86 13.64 0.59 0.59
N SER A 87 14.14 0.10 1.73
CA SER A 87 13.95 -1.29 2.12
C SER A 87 12.48 -1.57 2.38
N GLY A 88 12.01 -2.76 1.98
CA GLY A 88 10.66 -3.19 2.26
C GLY A 88 10.45 -3.61 3.71
N TRP A 89 9.19 -3.73 4.08
CA TRP A 89 8.78 -4.35 5.33
C TRP A 89 8.73 -5.87 5.15
N ASP A 90 8.94 -6.63 6.22
CA ASP A 90 8.80 -8.09 6.19
C ASP A 90 7.31 -8.46 6.24
N PHE A 91 6.65 -8.38 5.07
CA PHE A 91 5.22 -8.66 4.94
C PHE A 91 4.88 -10.10 5.31
N ASP A 92 5.74 -11.05 4.96
CA ASP A 92 5.49 -12.47 5.24
C ASP A 92 5.36 -12.71 6.74
N THR A 93 6.36 -12.32 7.51
CA THR A 93 6.34 -12.48 8.97
C THR A 93 5.25 -11.66 9.62
N GLY A 94 5.09 -10.40 9.23
CA GLY A 94 4.13 -9.48 9.83
C GLY A 94 2.68 -9.91 9.62
N LEU A 95 2.31 -10.28 8.40
CA LEU A 95 0.93 -10.69 8.11
C LEU A 95 0.58 -12.05 8.68
N LYS A 96 1.53 -12.97 8.73
CA LYS A 96 1.34 -14.26 9.44
C LYS A 96 1.13 -14.05 10.93
N LYS A 97 1.87 -13.14 11.53
CA LYS A 97 1.75 -12.83 12.95
C LYS A 97 0.43 -12.12 13.29
N ILE A 98 0.05 -11.13 12.52
CA ILE A 98 -1.11 -10.28 12.83
C ILE A 98 -2.43 -10.94 12.43
N PHE A 99 -2.48 -11.61 11.28
CA PHE A 99 -3.72 -12.17 10.70
C PHE A 99 -3.75 -13.69 10.65
N ALA A 100 -2.73 -14.36 11.16
CA ALA A 100 -2.57 -15.82 11.05
C ALA A 100 -2.59 -16.31 9.59
N ALA A 101 -2.10 -15.50 8.66
CA ALA A 101 -2.08 -15.83 7.24
C ALA A 101 -1.33 -17.15 7.00
N GLN A 102 -1.89 -18.01 6.15
CA GLN A 102 -1.24 -19.27 5.74
C GLN A 102 -0.22 -19.04 4.64
N SER A 103 -0.49 -18.09 3.75
CA SER A 103 0.42 -17.73 2.67
C SER A 103 0.40 -16.22 2.43
N VAL A 104 1.58 -15.71 2.06
CA VAL A 104 1.76 -14.29 1.72
C VAL A 104 2.57 -14.21 0.43
N ALA A 105 2.00 -13.57 -0.59
CA ALA A 105 2.68 -13.30 -1.86
C ALA A 105 3.06 -11.83 -1.91
N VAL A 106 4.32 -11.55 -2.20
CA VAL A 106 4.84 -10.18 -2.31
C VAL A 106 5.45 -9.98 -3.70
N ARG A 107 4.94 -8.98 -4.41
CA ARG A 107 5.54 -8.55 -5.68
C ARG A 107 6.13 -7.16 -5.47
N THR A 108 7.37 -7.00 -5.87
CA THR A 108 8.08 -5.73 -5.78
C THR A 108 8.28 -5.17 -7.18
N LEU A 109 7.82 -3.93 -7.39
CA LEU A 109 7.89 -3.25 -8.68
C LEU A 109 8.70 -1.98 -8.55
N VAL A 110 9.64 -1.79 -9.48
CA VAL A 110 10.29 -0.49 -9.65
C VAL A 110 9.40 0.36 -10.56
N ARG A 111 9.01 1.55 -10.09
CA ARG A 111 8.14 2.46 -10.81
C ARG A 111 8.97 3.60 -11.36
N GLN A 112 9.14 3.64 -12.67
CA GLN A 112 9.88 4.68 -13.36
C GLN A 112 8.96 5.88 -13.61
N TYR A 113 9.31 7.06 -13.06
CA TYR A 113 8.58 8.29 -13.30
C TYR A 113 9.45 9.38 -13.96
N VAL A 114 10.75 9.11 -14.12
CA VAL A 114 11.64 9.88 -14.97
C VAL A 114 12.27 8.91 -15.94
N GLN A 115 12.09 9.18 -17.24
CA GLN A 115 12.76 8.40 -18.27
C GLN A 115 14.24 8.75 -18.29
N ASP A 116 15.09 7.74 -18.52
CA ASP A 116 16.50 7.97 -18.67
C ASP A 116 16.74 8.94 -19.83
N SER A 117 17.58 9.95 -19.60
CA SER A 117 17.93 10.99 -20.55
C SER A 117 18.72 10.47 -21.78
N GLU A 118 18.88 9.16 -21.90
CA GLU A 118 19.58 8.50 -22.99
C GLU A 118 18.70 8.22 -24.23
N ILE A 119 17.39 8.52 -24.16
CA ILE A 119 16.55 8.46 -25.36
C ILE A 119 16.54 9.86 -26.00
N PRO A 120 17.30 10.06 -27.12
CA PRO A 120 17.35 11.38 -27.75
C PRO A 120 15.94 11.80 -28.19
N GLY A 121 15.45 12.95 -27.71
CA GLY A 121 14.23 13.59 -28.20
C GLY A 121 13.00 13.44 -27.30
N ILE A 122 13.10 12.83 -26.10
CA ILE A 122 12.00 12.83 -25.15
C ILE A 122 12.37 13.74 -23.98
N GLU A 123 11.81 14.94 -23.99
CA GLU A 123 11.86 15.80 -22.81
C GLU A 123 10.90 15.22 -21.77
N ALA A 124 11.35 15.14 -20.50
CA ALA A 124 10.46 14.78 -19.41
C ALA A 124 9.32 15.83 -19.35
N PRO A 125 8.06 15.41 -19.22
CA PRO A 125 6.95 16.36 -19.09
C PRO A 125 7.22 17.27 -17.89
N GLY A 126 7.07 18.58 -18.09
CA GLY A 126 7.20 19.56 -17.02
C GLY A 126 6.17 19.29 -15.93
N LEU A 127 6.45 19.74 -14.70
CA LEU A 127 5.50 19.64 -13.56
C LEU A 127 4.13 20.25 -13.89
N GLU A 128 4.06 21.20 -14.81
CA GLU A 128 2.83 21.84 -15.28
C GLU A 128 1.93 20.87 -16.05
N ASP A 129 2.52 19.95 -16.83
CA ASP A 129 1.75 18.94 -17.59
C ASP A 129 1.14 17.88 -16.69
N LEU A 130 1.75 17.58 -15.55
CA LEU A 130 1.22 16.63 -14.59
C LEU A 130 0.01 17.19 -13.82
N SER A 131 -0.05 18.50 -13.59
CA SER A 131 -1.20 19.14 -12.93
C SER A 131 -2.43 19.20 -13.83
N ALA A 132 -2.27 19.30 -15.14
CA ALA A 132 -3.38 19.30 -16.10
C ALA A 132 -3.98 17.91 -16.31
N ALA A 133 -3.20 16.83 -16.17
CA ALA A 133 -3.65 15.46 -16.34
C ALA A 133 -4.51 14.94 -15.18
N SER A 134 -4.37 15.49 -13.99
CA SER A 134 -5.05 15.03 -12.77
C SER A 134 -6.50 15.51 -12.62
N TYR A 135 -6.98 16.41 -13.49
CA TYR A 135 -8.32 17.03 -13.38
C TYR A 135 -9.28 16.71 -14.53
N LYS A 136 -8.96 15.76 -15.38
CA LYS A 136 -9.83 15.33 -16.49
C LYS A 136 -10.33 13.88 -16.33
N GLY A 137 -10.66 13.52 -15.09
CA GLY A 137 -11.34 12.25 -14.83
C GLY A 137 -12.77 12.44 -14.51
#